data_1a43bb5d2ff26edfca1f6e3892978c70
#
_entry.id   1a43bb5d2ff26edfca1f6e3892978c70
#
_cell.length_a   1.000
_cell.length_b   1.000
_cell.length_c   1.000
_cell.angle_alpha   90.00
_cell.angle_beta   90.00
_cell.angle_gamma   90.00
#
_symmetry.space_group_name_H-M   'P 1'
#
loop_
_entity.id
_entity.type
_entity.pdbx_description
1 polymer ?
#
loop_
_entity_poly.entity_id
_entity_poly.type
_entity_poly.pdbx_seq_one_letter_code
_entity_poly.pdbx_strand_id
1 'polypeptide(L)'
;MVKFEDVRVNRGQGYNPSTGVFTAPRKGLYHVSCLILGHSGHVVHYQLNKNDALYTAGYSTKGVHTASTLSVIVEMKKGDRVFIKHRVSSSEQITGNHHSTFSGYFLQE
;
A
#
# COMPACT_ATOMS: atom_id res chain seq x y z
N MET A 1 -2.76 9.37 -3.87
CA MET A 1 -1.60 8.62 -3.38
C MET A 1 -1.68 8.49 -1.87
N VAL A 2 -1.59 7.28 -1.36
CA VAL A 2 -1.58 7.05 0.08
C VAL A 2 -0.14 6.97 0.56
N LYS A 3 0.21 7.76 1.57
CA LYS A 3 1.56 7.81 2.11
C LYS A 3 1.56 7.24 3.53
N PHE A 4 2.42 6.27 3.77
CA PHE A 4 2.63 5.70 5.10
C PHE A 4 3.89 6.33 5.67
N GLU A 5 3.72 7.42 6.40
CA GLU A 5 4.81 8.31 6.76
C GLU A 5 5.58 7.88 8.01
N ASP A 6 4.96 7.08 8.87
CA ASP A 6 5.60 6.57 10.08
C ASP A 6 6.35 5.28 9.76
N VAL A 7 7.58 5.41 9.33
CA VAL A 7 8.39 4.28 8.85
C VAL A 7 9.08 3.59 10.03
N ARG A 8 8.80 2.29 10.19
CA ARG A 8 9.40 1.46 11.25
C ARG A 8 10.67 0.77 10.79
N VAL A 9 10.63 0.16 9.60
CA VAL A 9 11.77 -0.54 9.01
C VAL A 9 11.82 -0.20 7.53
N ASN A 10 12.98 0.20 7.04
CA ASN A 10 13.17 0.53 5.64
C ASN A 10 14.59 0.18 5.19
N ARG A 11 14.93 -1.11 5.29
CA ARG A 11 16.24 -1.61 4.86
C ARG A 11 16.36 -1.55 3.34
N GLY A 12 17.48 -1.06 2.85
CA GLY A 12 17.68 -0.83 1.42
C GLY A 12 16.97 0.41 0.91
N GLN A 13 16.20 1.09 1.77
CA GLN A 13 15.53 2.35 1.50
C GLN A 13 14.61 2.29 0.27
N GLY A 14 13.95 1.14 0.05
CA GLY A 14 13.04 0.98 -1.08
C GLY A 14 11.79 1.82 -0.98
N TYR A 15 11.30 2.07 0.25
CA TYR A 15 10.10 2.86 0.46
C TYR A 15 10.43 4.32 0.71
N ASN A 16 9.74 5.20 -0.02
CA ASN A 16 9.86 6.65 0.16
C ASN A 16 8.59 7.17 0.84
N PRO A 17 8.66 7.54 2.13
CA PRO A 17 7.47 8.02 2.84
C PRO A 17 6.96 9.36 2.33
N SER A 18 7.81 10.16 1.67
CA SER A 18 7.39 11.44 1.11
C SER A 18 6.52 11.27 -0.13
N THR A 19 6.72 10.22 -0.91
CA THR A 19 5.95 9.94 -2.13
C THR A 19 4.94 8.84 -1.97
N GLY A 20 5.13 7.94 -0.99
CA GLY A 20 4.28 6.77 -0.80
C GLY A 20 4.65 5.61 -1.73
N VAL A 21 5.81 5.64 -2.36
CA VAL A 21 6.22 4.68 -3.37
C VAL A 21 7.30 3.75 -2.83
N PHE A 22 7.08 2.43 -3.01
CA PHE A 22 8.12 1.41 -2.81
C PHE A 22 8.74 1.10 -4.16
N THR A 23 10.05 1.23 -4.26
CA THR A 23 10.84 0.93 -5.45
C THR A 23 11.66 -0.32 -5.20
N ALA A 24 11.57 -1.32 -6.07
CA ALA A 24 12.28 -2.57 -5.91
C ALA A 24 13.80 -2.35 -6.03
N PRO A 25 14.57 -2.68 -4.98
CA PRO A 25 16.02 -2.51 -5.01
C PRO A 25 16.74 -3.57 -5.85
N ARG A 26 16.06 -4.69 -6.13
CA ARG A 26 16.63 -5.77 -6.92
C ARG A 26 15.51 -6.57 -7.60
N LYS A 27 15.87 -7.28 -8.68
CA LYS A 27 14.94 -8.16 -9.37
C LYS A 27 14.53 -9.33 -8.47
N GLY A 28 13.27 -9.70 -8.49
CA GLY A 28 12.79 -10.89 -7.79
C GLY A 28 11.33 -10.83 -7.45
N LEU A 29 10.92 -11.77 -6.59
CA LEU A 29 9.56 -11.84 -6.06
C LEU A 29 9.50 -11.09 -4.74
N TYR A 30 8.46 -10.30 -4.58
CA TYR A 30 8.22 -9.51 -3.38
C TYR A 30 6.86 -9.82 -2.82
N HIS A 31 6.76 -9.89 -1.50
CA HIS A 31 5.48 -9.91 -0.81
C HIS A 31 5.15 -8.48 -0.43
N VAL A 32 3.99 -8.01 -0.87
CA VAL A 32 3.49 -6.66 -0.57
C VAL A 32 2.14 -6.78 0.10
N SER A 33 1.96 -6.12 1.22
CA SER A 33 0.71 -6.13 1.94
C SER A 33 0.41 -4.77 2.53
N CYS A 34 -0.87 -4.48 2.68
CA CYS A 34 -1.32 -3.31 3.41
C CYS A 34 -2.55 -3.63 4.21
N LEU A 35 -2.74 -2.88 5.29
CA LEU A 35 -3.96 -2.86 6.07
C LEU A 35 -4.45 -1.42 6.06
N ILE A 36 -5.67 -1.23 5.57
CA ILE A 36 -6.30 0.09 5.48
C ILE A 36 -7.48 0.10 6.45
N LEU A 37 -7.42 0.96 7.44
CA LEU A 37 -8.53 1.16 8.36
C LEU A 37 -9.35 2.35 7.89
N GLY A 38 -10.61 2.07 7.52
CA GLY A 38 -11.52 3.12 7.10
C GLY A 38 -12.00 3.96 8.28
N HIS A 39 -12.42 5.18 7.97
CA HIS A 39 -13.02 6.05 8.96
C HIS A 39 -14.46 5.61 9.21
N SER A 40 -14.91 5.68 10.46
CA SER A 40 -16.25 5.24 10.87
C SER A 40 -17.34 5.90 10.01
N GLY A 41 -18.24 5.08 9.45
CA GLY A 41 -19.34 5.56 8.61
C GLY A 41 -18.97 5.88 7.18
N HIS A 42 -17.73 5.65 6.76
CA HIS A 42 -17.25 5.97 5.42
C HIS A 42 -16.70 4.73 4.71
N VAL A 43 -16.85 4.72 3.39
CA VAL A 43 -16.26 3.70 2.52
C VAL A 43 -14.93 4.24 1.99
N VAL A 44 -13.92 3.38 1.94
CA VAL A 44 -12.64 3.70 1.32
C VAL A 44 -12.37 2.68 0.22
N HIS A 45 -12.16 3.17 -0.99
CA HIS A 45 -11.72 2.34 -2.11
C HIS A 45 -10.25 2.65 -2.39
N TYR A 46 -9.44 1.61 -2.51
CA TYR A 46 -8.02 1.78 -2.77
C TYR A 46 -7.53 0.76 -3.78
N GLN A 47 -6.36 1.01 -4.33
CA GLN A 47 -5.74 0.08 -5.27
C GLN A 47 -4.24 0.05 -5.06
N LEU A 48 -3.65 -1.10 -5.36
CA LEU A 48 -2.21 -1.26 -5.48
C LEU A 48 -1.86 -1.17 -6.96
N ASN A 49 -0.99 -0.24 -7.28
CA ASN A 49 -0.44 -0.11 -8.62
C ASN A 49 0.95 -0.72 -8.68
N LYS A 50 1.25 -1.36 -9.81
CA LYS A 50 2.62 -1.69 -10.20
C LYS A 50 2.97 -0.79 -11.37
N ASN A 51 3.93 0.09 -11.17
CA ASN A 51 4.23 1.18 -12.10
C ASN A 51 2.96 2.00 -12.37
N ASP A 52 2.54 2.16 -13.60
CA ASP A 52 1.38 2.98 -13.92
C ASP A 52 0.10 2.18 -14.10
N ALA A 53 0.12 0.88 -13.79
CA ALA A 53 -1.01 -0.01 -14.03
C ALA A 53 -1.61 -0.52 -12.73
N LEU A 54 -2.94 -0.71 -12.74
CA LEU A 54 -3.64 -1.37 -11.65
C LEU A 54 -3.14 -2.80 -11.52
N TYR A 55 -2.71 -3.19 -10.31
CA TYR A 55 -2.33 -4.57 -10.01
C TYR A 55 -3.45 -5.29 -9.28
N THR A 56 -3.95 -4.70 -8.20
CA THR A 56 -5.09 -5.24 -7.45
C THR A 56 -5.76 -4.12 -6.66
N ALA A 57 -6.96 -4.39 -6.17
CA ALA A 57 -7.76 -3.39 -5.48
C ALA A 57 -8.47 -3.97 -4.27
N GLY A 58 -8.89 -3.09 -3.38
CA GLY A 58 -9.68 -3.45 -2.22
C GLY A 58 -10.55 -2.29 -1.78
N TYR A 59 -11.37 -2.55 -0.77
CA TYR A 59 -12.15 -1.49 -0.15
C TYR A 59 -12.50 -1.84 1.29
N SER A 60 -12.69 -0.81 2.09
CA SER A 60 -13.18 -0.91 3.45
C SER A 60 -14.63 -0.42 3.48
N THR A 61 -15.52 -1.23 4.03
CA THR A 61 -16.95 -0.92 4.03
C THR A 61 -17.33 0.09 5.10
N LYS A 62 -18.55 0.61 5.02
CA LYS A 62 -19.12 1.41 6.09
C LYS A 62 -19.22 0.57 7.36
N GLY A 63 -18.70 1.09 8.44
CA GLY A 63 -18.76 0.43 9.72
C GLY A 63 -17.96 1.23 10.73
N VAL A 64 -17.95 0.76 11.95
CA VAL A 64 -17.13 1.38 12.99
C VAL A 64 -15.74 0.77 12.90
N HIS A 65 -14.78 1.54 12.39
CA HIS A 65 -13.39 1.12 12.27
C HIS A 65 -13.21 -0.20 11.51
N THR A 66 -13.79 -0.27 10.31
CA THR A 66 -13.68 -1.46 9.46
C THR A 66 -12.33 -1.48 8.77
N ALA A 67 -11.60 -2.58 8.92
CA ALA A 67 -10.29 -2.77 8.30
C ALA A 67 -10.41 -3.62 7.02
N SER A 68 -9.55 -3.33 6.06
CA SER A 68 -9.38 -4.13 4.84
C SER A 68 -7.91 -4.45 4.67
N THR A 69 -7.62 -5.70 4.34
CA THR A 69 -6.24 -6.13 4.08
C THR A 69 -6.08 -6.54 2.63
N LEU A 70 -4.89 -6.31 2.11
CA LEU A 70 -4.50 -6.71 0.77
C LEU A 70 -3.10 -7.30 0.87
N SER A 71 -2.91 -8.49 0.32
CA SER A 71 -1.65 -9.20 0.42
C SER A 71 -1.41 -9.93 -0.90
N VAL A 72 -0.30 -9.62 -1.55
CA VAL A 72 0.00 -10.17 -2.88
C VAL A 72 1.48 -10.46 -3.03
N ILE A 73 1.79 -11.35 -3.97
CA ILE A 73 3.15 -11.59 -4.43
C ILE A 73 3.30 -10.91 -5.79
N VAL A 74 4.33 -10.09 -5.91
CA VAL A 74 4.57 -9.29 -7.11
C VAL A 74 5.95 -9.62 -7.65
N GLU A 75 6.03 -9.95 -8.94
CA GLU A 75 7.30 -10.07 -9.63
C GLU A 75 7.73 -8.68 -10.07
N MET A 76 8.93 -8.27 -9.65
CA MET A 76 9.45 -6.93 -9.91
C MET A 76 10.85 -7.00 -10.50
N LYS A 77 11.12 -6.12 -11.45
CA LYS A 77 12.48 -5.81 -11.90
C LYS A 77 13.04 -4.71 -11.02
N LYS A 78 14.37 -4.59 -10.97
CA LYS A 78 14.99 -3.47 -10.27
C LYS A 78 14.44 -2.15 -10.82
N GLY A 79 13.95 -1.29 -9.93
CA GLY A 79 13.38 -0.01 -10.29
C GLY A 79 11.86 -0.01 -10.50
N ASP A 80 11.24 -1.19 -10.54
CA ASP A 80 9.78 -1.25 -10.57
C ASP A 80 9.20 -0.70 -9.27
N ARG A 81 8.04 -0.09 -9.36
CA ARG A 81 7.42 0.66 -8.26
C ARG A 81 6.05 0.09 -7.94
N VAL A 82 5.75 0.00 -6.65
CA VAL A 82 4.39 -0.28 -6.18
C VAL A 82 3.98 0.79 -5.17
N PHE A 83 2.70 1.10 -5.18
CA PHE A 83 2.14 2.10 -4.27
C PHE A 83 0.64 1.92 -4.12
N ILE A 84 0.12 2.45 -3.04
CA ILE A 84 -1.31 2.44 -2.75
C ILE A 84 -1.88 3.81 -3.09
N LYS A 85 -3.02 3.84 -3.78
CA LYS A 85 -3.71 5.10 -4.08
C LYS A 85 -5.21 4.93 -3.90
N HIS A 86 -5.90 6.04 -3.72
CA HIS A 86 -7.35 6.06 -3.73
C HIS A 86 -7.85 5.63 -5.11
N ARG A 87 -8.85 4.77 -5.15
CA ARG A 87 -9.38 4.25 -6.40
C ARG A 87 -10.53 5.09 -6.95
N VAL A 88 -11.43 5.53 -6.08
CA VAL A 88 -12.64 6.25 -6.47
C VAL A 88 -12.50 7.74 -6.22
N SER A 89 -12.16 8.14 -5.00
CA SER A 89 -12.06 9.54 -4.63
C SER A 89 -10.95 9.75 -3.61
N SER A 90 -10.12 10.75 -3.83
CA SER A 90 -9.07 11.14 -2.88
C SER A 90 -9.64 11.76 -1.61
N SER A 91 -10.93 12.10 -1.59
CA SER A 91 -11.58 12.63 -0.40
C SER A 91 -12.02 11.54 0.58
N GLU A 92 -11.97 10.27 0.20
CA GLU A 92 -12.25 9.16 1.11
C GLU A 92 -11.20 9.11 2.20
N GLN A 93 -11.66 8.95 3.45
CA GLN A 93 -10.77 9.08 4.60
C GLN A 93 -10.22 7.74 5.05
N ILE A 94 -8.91 7.71 5.30
CA ILE A 94 -8.20 6.56 5.84
C ILE A 94 -7.70 6.95 7.23
N THR A 95 -7.95 6.08 8.22
CA THR A 95 -7.47 6.31 9.57
C THR A 95 -5.99 5.98 9.64
N GLY A 96 -5.18 6.98 9.96
CA GLY A 96 -3.75 6.82 10.19
C GLY A 96 -3.44 6.47 11.63
N ASN A 97 -2.44 7.11 12.22
CA ASN A 97 -2.07 6.99 13.62
C ASN A 97 -1.80 5.54 14.02
N HIS A 98 -0.96 4.85 13.24
CA HIS A 98 -0.56 3.44 13.42
C HIS A 98 -1.64 2.40 13.13
N HIS A 99 -2.82 2.80 12.67
CA HIS A 99 -3.90 1.86 12.37
C HIS A 99 -3.89 1.36 10.93
N SER A 100 -3.29 2.10 10.01
CA SER A 100 -3.11 1.67 8.62
C SER A 100 -1.64 1.40 8.37
N THR A 101 -1.33 0.28 7.70
CA THR A 101 0.05 -0.17 7.52
C THR A 101 0.33 -0.61 6.10
N PHE A 102 1.59 -0.50 5.71
CA PHE A 102 2.11 -1.02 4.45
C PHE A 102 3.38 -1.81 4.72
N SER A 103 3.49 -2.98 4.11
CA SER A 103 4.67 -3.84 4.23
C SER A 103 5.08 -4.36 2.88
N GLY A 104 6.39 -4.41 2.65
CA GLY A 104 6.92 -5.04 1.46
C GLY A 104 8.26 -5.66 1.76
N TYR A 105 8.50 -6.87 1.29
CA TYR A 105 9.79 -7.50 1.49
C TYR A 105 10.13 -8.44 0.34
N PHE A 106 11.42 -8.60 0.14
CA PHE A 106 11.98 -9.49 -0.88
C PHE A 106 11.84 -10.93 -0.43
N LEU A 107 11.34 -11.79 -1.31
CA LEU A 107 11.22 -13.21 -1.06
C LEU A 107 12.37 -14.00 -1.69
N GLN A 108 12.54 -13.87 -3.00
CA GLN A 108 13.57 -14.58 -3.73
C GLN A 108 13.70 -14.05 -5.16
N GLU A 109 14.79 -14.36 -5.76
CA GLU A 109 15.01 -14.06 -7.17
C GLU A 109 14.21 -14.99 -8.09
#